data_a9914c6f0322282c35fb379ac587b47c
#
_entry.id   a9914c6f0322282c35fb379ac587b47c
#
_cell.length_a   1.000
_cell.length_b   1.000
_cell.length_c   1.000
_cell.angle_alpha   90.00
_cell.angle_beta   90.00
_cell.angle_gamma   90.00
#
_symmetry.space_group_name_H-M   'P 1'
#
loop_
_entity.id
_entity.type
_entity.pdbx_description
1 polymer ?
#
loop_
_entity_poly.entity_id
_entity_poly.type
_entity_poly.pdbx_seq_one_letter_code
_entity_poly.pdbx_strand_id
1 'polypeptide(L)'
;MATVIDTLKARGPEARTVRHPEKQNRPDTPVLRKPEWLRVRAPGSGQYNETKGIVREHKLHTVCEEAACPNIGECWSQKHATMMIMGEISTRACAFCNVTTGLPTQLDPDEPRRVAEAVAKMGLKHVVITSVDRDDLLDGGARHFAEVVTAIRAAAPGTTIEILTPDFLRKDGAETVVIDSKPDVFNHNLETVPRLYLKIRPGARYYNSLRLLDRVKQRDPSQFTKSGLMVGLGETKEEVMQVMDDMRSAGVDFITIGQYLPPTRKHAAVERFVTPEEFQAYEAIARAKGFLMVSASPLTRSSHHAGDDFAKLRAARQALDSRKA
;
A
#
# COMPACT_ATOMS: atom_id res chain seq x y z
N MET A 1 32.80 -5.27 -16.79
CA MET A 1 31.70 -4.95 -15.86
C MET A 1 30.47 -5.70 -16.34
N ALA A 2 30.09 -6.78 -15.70
CA ALA A 2 28.79 -7.41 -15.96
C ALA A 2 27.71 -6.41 -15.52
N THR A 3 26.91 -5.95 -16.45
CA THR A 3 25.80 -5.03 -16.15
C THR A 3 24.79 -5.77 -15.24
N VAL A 4 24.10 -5.05 -14.35
CA VAL A 4 23.04 -5.56 -13.47
C VAL A 4 22.01 -6.42 -14.23
N ILE A 5 21.90 -6.20 -15.54
CA ILE A 5 21.04 -6.96 -16.48
C ILE A 5 21.47 -8.42 -16.64
N ASP A 6 22.79 -8.72 -16.64
CA ASP A 6 23.27 -10.08 -16.85
C ASP A 6 23.11 -10.97 -15.63
N THR A 7 23.12 -10.38 -14.43
CA THR A 7 22.89 -11.12 -13.18
C THR A 7 21.42 -11.49 -12.96
N LEU A 8 20.48 -10.77 -13.56
CA LEU A 8 19.04 -11.04 -13.43
C LEU A 8 18.54 -12.11 -14.40
N LYS A 9 19.16 -12.24 -15.58
CA LYS A 9 18.81 -13.26 -16.60
C LYS A 9 19.20 -14.69 -16.24
N ALA A 10 20.14 -14.87 -15.32
CA ALA A 10 20.70 -16.19 -14.99
C ALA A 10 19.96 -16.92 -13.86
N ARG A 11 18.81 -16.42 -13.37
CA ARG A 11 18.17 -16.90 -12.15
C ARG A 11 16.87 -17.63 -12.43
N GLY A 12 16.84 -18.94 -12.13
CA GLY A 12 15.66 -19.79 -12.19
C GLY A 12 14.60 -19.48 -11.12
N PRO A 13 13.56 -20.34 -10.98
CA PRO A 13 12.41 -20.12 -10.07
C PRO A 13 12.76 -19.88 -8.60
N GLU A 14 13.94 -20.31 -8.13
CA GLU A 14 14.43 -20.02 -6.78
C GLU A 14 14.84 -18.55 -6.56
N ALA A 15 14.92 -17.77 -7.62
CA ALA A 15 15.31 -16.34 -7.58
C ALA A 15 14.27 -15.43 -6.92
N ARG A 16 13.10 -15.93 -6.54
CA ARG A 16 12.09 -15.15 -5.77
C ARG A 16 12.61 -14.61 -4.45
N THR A 17 13.66 -15.18 -3.90
CA THR A 17 14.31 -14.71 -2.67
C THR A 17 15.46 -13.73 -2.92
N VAL A 18 15.91 -13.61 -4.14
CA VAL A 18 17.04 -12.77 -4.50
C VAL A 18 16.53 -11.45 -5.07
N ARG A 19 16.66 -10.44 -4.24
CA ARG A 19 16.17 -9.09 -4.52
C ARG A 19 17.29 -8.25 -5.08
N HIS A 20 16.99 -6.98 -5.34
CA HIS A 20 17.96 -5.99 -5.81
C HIS A 20 19.33 -6.18 -5.14
N PRO A 21 20.48 -6.04 -5.85
CA PRO A 21 21.81 -6.26 -5.32
C PRO A 21 22.08 -5.59 -3.97
N GLU A 22 21.53 -4.39 -3.75
CA GLU A 22 21.62 -3.69 -2.47
C GLU A 22 20.98 -4.46 -1.31
N LYS A 23 19.84 -5.15 -1.57
CA LYS A 23 19.21 -5.99 -0.53
C LYS A 23 19.95 -7.29 -0.29
N GLN A 24 20.58 -7.86 -1.32
CA GLN A 24 21.39 -9.09 -1.20
C GLN A 24 22.61 -8.87 -0.32
N ASN A 25 23.26 -7.71 -0.51
CA ASN A 25 24.50 -7.37 0.19
C ASN A 25 24.28 -6.74 1.57
N ARG A 26 23.03 -6.51 1.98
CA ARG A 26 22.75 -6.04 3.32
C ARG A 26 23.13 -7.10 4.34
N PRO A 27 23.78 -6.72 5.45
CA PRO A 27 23.99 -7.63 6.59
C PRO A 27 22.62 -8.04 7.17
N ASP A 28 22.60 -9.22 7.80
CA ASP A 28 21.42 -9.65 8.53
C ASP A 28 21.17 -8.72 9.72
N THR A 29 19.91 -8.30 9.87
CA THR A 29 19.49 -7.50 11.02
C THR A 29 19.13 -8.39 12.21
N PRO A 30 19.37 -7.94 13.45
CA PRO A 30 18.90 -8.65 14.65
C PRO A 30 17.39 -8.84 14.60
N VAL A 31 16.92 -10.02 15.03
CA VAL A 31 15.48 -10.29 15.18
C VAL A 31 15.11 -10.09 16.65
N LEU A 32 14.36 -9.04 16.92
CA LEU A 32 13.78 -8.83 18.24
C LEU A 32 12.64 -9.84 18.49
N ARG A 33 12.53 -10.33 19.72
CA ARG A 33 11.41 -11.20 20.12
C ARG A 33 10.10 -10.39 20.04
N LYS A 34 9.14 -10.86 19.22
CA LYS A 34 7.83 -10.21 19.10
C LYS A 34 7.07 -10.29 20.42
N PRO A 35 6.50 -9.17 20.90
CA PRO A 35 5.64 -9.17 22.07
C PRO A 35 4.31 -9.89 21.80
N GLU A 36 3.55 -10.19 22.87
CA GLU A 36 2.34 -11.01 22.76
C GLU A 36 1.24 -10.38 21.91
N TRP A 37 1.10 -9.06 21.94
CA TRP A 37 0.10 -8.31 21.16
C TRP A 37 0.33 -8.32 19.64
N LEU A 38 1.47 -8.86 19.17
CA LEU A 38 1.77 -9.04 17.74
C LEU A 38 1.51 -10.48 17.24
N ARG A 39 0.76 -11.27 17.97
CA ARG A 39 0.39 -12.63 17.56
C ARG A 39 -0.81 -12.57 16.62
N VAL A 40 -0.74 -13.32 15.53
CA VAL A 40 -1.82 -13.50 14.55
C VAL A 40 -2.19 -14.99 14.43
N ARG A 41 -3.41 -15.26 14.01
CA ARG A 41 -3.85 -16.64 13.73
C ARG A 41 -3.28 -17.11 12.40
N ALA A 42 -2.88 -18.37 12.34
CA ALA A 42 -2.46 -19.00 11.09
C ALA A 42 -3.64 -19.06 10.09
N PRO A 43 -3.39 -18.83 8.78
CA PRO A 43 -4.41 -18.99 7.76
C PRO A 43 -4.83 -20.46 7.60
N GLY A 44 -6.10 -20.75 7.31
CA GLY A 44 -6.57 -22.13 7.13
C GLY A 44 -8.08 -22.31 7.01
N SER A 45 -8.88 -21.24 6.93
CA SER A 45 -10.32 -21.35 6.74
C SER A 45 -10.69 -21.79 5.32
N GLY A 46 -11.90 -22.34 5.14
CA GLY A 46 -12.45 -22.68 3.82
C GLY A 46 -12.51 -21.45 2.89
N GLN A 47 -12.94 -20.30 3.42
CA GLN A 47 -13.01 -19.03 2.68
C GLN A 47 -11.62 -18.52 2.27
N TYR A 48 -10.61 -18.70 3.12
CA TYR A 48 -9.23 -18.40 2.75
C TYR A 48 -8.82 -19.19 1.50
N ASN A 49 -9.12 -20.50 1.46
CA ASN A 49 -8.77 -21.37 0.32
C ASN A 49 -9.57 -21.00 -0.95
N GLU A 50 -10.85 -20.60 -0.81
CA GLU A 50 -11.66 -20.12 -1.93
C GLU A 50 -11.06 -18.84 -2.53
N THR A 51 -10.73 -17.85 -1.69
CA THR A 51 -10.08 -16.60 -2.13
C THR A 51 -8.76 -16.89 -2.84
N LYS A 52 -7.94 -17.78 -2.27
CA LYS A 52 -6.67 -18.22 -2.88
C LYS A 52 -6.89 -18.90 -4.24
N GLY A 53 -7.95 -19.71 -4.36
CA GLY A 53 -8.34 -20.36 -5.61
C GLY A 53 -8.65 -19.34 -6.71
N ILE A 54 -9.46 -18.32 -6.42
CA ILE A 54 -9.83 -17.26 -7.38
C ILE A 54 -8.59 -16.48 -7.84
N VAL A 55 -7.71 -16.08 -6.90
CA VAL A 55 -6.45 -15.38 -7.22
C VAL A 55 -5.59 -16.21 -8.18
N ARG A 56 -5.46 -17.53 -7.95
CA ARG A 56 -4.67 -18.43 -8.80
C ARG A 56 -5.30 -18.66 -10.18
N GLU A 57 -6.62 -18.88 -10.22
CA GLU A 57 -7.39 -19.09 -11.45
C GLU A 57 -7.22 -17.93 -12.42
N HIS A 58 -7.30 -16.69 -11.89
CA HIS A 58 -7.13 -15.48 -12.69
C HIS A 58 -5.66 -15.03 -12.87
N LYS A 59 -4.69 -15.82 -12.41
CA LYS A 59 -3.24 -15.53 -12.51
C LYS A 59 -2.90 -14.13 -11.97
N LEU A 60 -3.46 -13.78 -10.83
CA LEU A 60 -3.26 -12.47 -10.19
C LEU A 60 -2.20 -12.55 -9.10
N HIS A 61 -1.58 -11.40 -8.84
CA HIS A 61 -0.68 -11.18 -7.72
C HIS A 61 -1.41 -10.43 -6.61
N THR A 62 -1.03 -10.68 -5.36
CA THR A 62 -1.57 -9.96 -4.21
C THR A 62 -0.44 -9.45 -3.33
N VAL A 63 -0.58 -8.21 -2.86
CA VAL A 63 0.38 -7.68 -1.89
C VAL A 63 0.35 -8.48 -0.57
N CYS A 64 -0.76 -9.15 -0.29
CA CYS A 64 -0.92 -9.98 0.90
C CYS A 64 0.10 -11.13 0.93
N GLU A 65 0.34 -11.78 -0.22
CA GLU A 65 1.36 -12.83 -0.38
C GLU A 65 2.75 -12.24 -0.51
N GLU A 66 2.93 -11.26 -1.41
CA GLU A 66 4.24 -10.69 -1.71
C GLU A 66 4.86 -9.96 -0.49
N ALA A 67 4.07 -9.28 0.31
CA ALA A 67 4.53 -8.61 1.51
C ALA A 67 4.65 -9.53 2.75
N ALA A 68 4.29 -10.82 2.63
CA ALA A 68 4.16 -11.74 3.76
C ALA A 68 3.29 -11.15 4.89
N CYS A 69 2.11 -10.63 4.51
CA CYS A 69 1.24 -9.88 5.40
C CYS A 69 0.74 -10.74 6.58
N PRO A 70 0.89 -10.30 7.84
CA PRO A 70 0.43 -11.06 8.99
C PRO A 70 -1.09 -11.26 9.03
N ASN A 71 -1.86 -10.38 8.37
CA ASN A 71 -3.33 -10.39 8.39
C ASN A 71 -3.95 -11.21 7.25
N ILE A 72 -3.14 -11.87 6.41
CA ILE A 72 -3.63 -12.59 5.22
C ILE A 72 -4.73 -13.62 5.54
N GLY A 73 -4.58 -14.34 6.66
CA GLY A 73 -5.56 -15.34 7.10
C GLY A 73 -6.91 -14.73 7.41
N GLU A 74 -6.94 -13.60 8.09
CA GLU A 74 -8.17 -12.87 8.42
C GLU A 74 -8.78 -12.24 7.18
N CYS A 75 -8.01 -11.43 6.44
CA CYS A 75 -8.51 -10.74 5.25
C CYS A 75 -9.10 -11.70 4.21
N TRP A 76 -8.40 -12.78 3.89
CA TRP A 76 -8.88 -13.73 2.88
C TRP A 76 -10.05 -14.59 3.36
N SER A 77 -10.18 -14.81 4.67
CA SER A 77 -11.39 -15.45 5.22
C SER A 77 -12.63 -14.56 5.09
N GLN A 78 -12.44 -13.25 4.96
CA GLN A 78 -13.49 -12.25 4.72
C GLN A 78 -13.63 -11.88 3.24
N LYS A 79 -12.94 -12.60 2.33
CA LYS A 79 -12.85 -12.32 0.89
C LYS A 79 -12.23 -10.95 0.56
N HIS A 80 -11.42 -10.39 1.47
CA HIS A 80 -10.68 -9.16 1.25
C HIS A 80 -9.27 -9.50 0.74
N ALA A 81 -8.95 -9.14 -0.50
CA ALA A 81 -7.61 -9.26 -1.07
C ALA A 81 -7.20 -7.92 -1.70
N THR A 82 -5.94 -7.54 -1.51
CA THR A 82 -5.37 -6.38 -2.18
C THR A 82 -4.67 -6.87 -3.44
N MET A 83 -5.24 -6.52 -4.59
CA MET A 83 -4.69 -6.94 -5.88
C MET A 83 -3.47 -6.09 -6.22
N MET A 84 -2.39 -6.74 -6.64
CA MET A 84 -1.16 -6.09 -7.07
C MET A 84 -1.04 -6.24 -8.59
N ILE A 85 -1.09 -5.13 -9.31
CA ILE A 85 -1.06 -5.05 -10.76
C ILE A 85 0.35 -4.74 -11.30
N MET A 86 0.52 -4.89 -12.61
CA MET A 86 1.78 -4.65 -13.34
C MET A 86 2.90 -5.66 -13.02
N GLY A 87 2.50 -6.87 -12.60
CA GLY A 87 3.41 -7.98 -12.32
C GLY A 87 3.97 -7.99 -10.90
N GLU A 88 5.06 -8.74 -10.70
CA GLU A 88 5.64 -9.03 -9.38
C GLU A 88 7.05 -8.42 -9.18
N ILE A 89 7.57 -7.65 -10.14
CA ILE A 89 8.92 -7.09 -10.11
C ILE A 89 8.84 -5.57 -10.04
N SER A 90 9.35 -4.98 -8.95
CA SER A 90 9.44 -3.54 -8.76
C SER A 90 10.77 -2.98 -9.24
N THR A 91 10.77 -1.79 -9.83
CA THR A 91 11.99 -1.05 -10.19
C THR A 91 12.71 -0.45 -8.98
N ARG A 92 12.06 -0.39 -7.80
CA ARG A 92 12.63 0.24 -6.60
C ARG A 92 12.88 -0.76 -5.47
N ALA A 93 13.94 -0.49 -4.69
CA ALA A 93 14.42 -1.35 -3.60
C ALA A 93 14.14 -0.76 -2.21
N CYS A 94 12.88 -0.53 -1.86
CA CYS A 94 12.51 -0.06 -0.52
C CYS A 94 12.96 -1.05 0.57
N ALA A 95 13.53 -0.52 1.66
CA ALA A 95 14.16 -1.36 2.69
C ALA A 95 13.17 -2.20 3.51
N PHE A 96 11.91 -1.84 3.51
CA PHE A 96 10.82 -2.51 4.22
C PHE A 96 10.07 -3.52 3.34
N CYS A 97 10.14 -3.37 2.01
CA CYS A 97 9.28 -4.07 1.07
C CYS A 97 9.81 -5.45 0.70
N ASN A 98 8.93 -6.46 0.71
CA ASN A 98 9.27 -7.83 0.37
C ASN A 98 9.12 -8.17 -1.12
N VAL A 99 8.56 -7.28 -1.93
CA VAL A 99 8.41 -7.46 -3.38
C VAL A 99 9.76 -7.65 -4.06
N THR A 100 9.83 -8.53 -5.05
CA THR A 100 11.02 -8.76 -5.88
C THR A 100 11.39 -7.48 -6.62
N THR A 101 12.69 -7.19 -6.73
CA THR A 101 13.17 -5.99 -7.42
C THR A 101 14.05 -6.34 -8.61
N GLY A 102 13.94 -5.56 -9.68
CA GLY A 102 14.70 -5.82 -10.91
C GLY A 102 14.14 -5.09 -12.11
N LEU A 103 14.31 -5.70 -13.29
CA LEU A 103 13.70 -5.24 -14.53
C LEU A 103 12.37 -5.95 -14.72
N PRO A 104 11.24 -5.23 -14.69
CA PRO A 104 9.93 -5.81 -14.94
C PRO A 104 9.77 -6.29 -16.38
N THR A 105 8.87 -7.23 -16.59
CA THR A 105 8.40 -7.64 -17.91
C THR A 105 7.48 -6.59 -18.53
N GLN A 106 7.13 -6.75 -19.82
CA GLN A 106 6.09 -5.93 -20.45
C GLN A 106 4.77 -6.05 -19.70
N LEU A 107 3.97 -4.97 -19.74
CA LEU A 107 2.61 -5.00 -19.19
C LEU A 107 1.77 -6.05 -19.94
N ASP A 108 0.97 -6.77 -19.19
CA ASP A 108 -0.02 -7.67 -19.74
C ASP A 108 -1.31 -6.88 -20.05
N PRO A 109 -1.67 -6.69 -21.33
CA PRO A 109 -2.86 -5.92 -21.70
C PRO A 109 -4.17 -6.56 -21.21
N ASP A 110 -4.15 -7.84 -20.86
CA ASP A 110 -5.31 -8.58 -20.37
C ASP A 110 -5.50 -8.49 -18.85
N GLU A 111 -4.50 -7.97 -18.12
CA GLU A 111 -4.54 -7.89 -16.65
C GLU A 111 -5.75 -7.08 -16.15
N PRO A 112 -6.12 -5.91 -16.70
CA PRO A 112 -7.30 -5.16 -16.27
C PRO A 112 -8.59 -5.96 -16.32
N ARG A 113 -8.81 -6.75 -17.40
CA ARG A 113 -9.97 -7.63 -17.55
C ARG A 113 -9.96 -8.73 -16.48
N ARG A 114 -8.85 -9.43 -16.29
CA ARG A 114 -8.74 -10.53 -15.30
C ARG A 114 -8.94 -10.03 -13.88
N VAL A 115 -8.42 -8.85 -13.53
CA VAL A 115 -8.64 -8.23 -12.22
C VAL A 115 -10.13 -7.94 -12.03
N ALA A 116 -10.79 -7.35 -13.02
CA ALA A 116 -12.22 -7.02 -12.96
C ALA A 116 -13.10 -8.28 -12.83
N GLU A 117 -12.79 -9.35 -13.56
CA GLU A 117 -13.48 -10.63 -13.47
C GLU A 117 -13.33 -11.27 -12.08
N ALA A 118 -12.11 -11.24 -11.51
CA ALA A 118 -11.87 -11.74 -10.15
C ALA A 118 -12.64 -10.95 -9.09
N VAL A 119 -12.64 -9.61 -9.18
CA VAL A 119 -13.40 -8.73 -8.28
C VAL A 119 -14.89 -9.04 -8.33
N ALA A 120 -15.45 -9.19 -9.54
CA ALA A 120 -16.86 -9.55 -9.73
C ALA A 120 -17.17 -10.95 -9.17
N LYS A 121 -16.31 -11.94 -9.45
CA LYS A 121 -16.46 -13.33 -8.97
C LYS A 121 -16.39 -13.43 -7.45
N MET A 122 -15.52 -12.64 -6.81
CA MET A 122 -15.42 -12.56 -5.34
C MET A 122 -16.62 -11.85 -4.71
N GLY A 123 -17.39 -11.05 -5.47
CA GLY A 123 -18.50 -10.25 -4.97
C GLY A 123 -18.08 -9.19 -3.96
N LEU A 124 -16.94 -8.54 -4.20
CA LEU A 124 -16.38 -7.56 -3.28
C LEU A 124 -17.24 -6.30 -3.22
N LYS A 125 -17.52 -5.82 -2.01
CA LYS A 125 -18.12 -4.48 -1.81
C LYS A 125 -17.08 -3.36 -1.91
N HIS A 126 -15.82 -3.69 -1.63
CA HIS A 126 -14.68 -2.79 -1.69
C HIS A 126 -13.44 -3.56 -2.14
N VAL A 127 -12.65 -2.99 -3.04
CA VAL A 127 -11.39 -3.57 -3.51
C VAL A 127 -10.26 -2.55 -3.39
N VAL A 128 -9.09 -3.03 -2.99
CA VAL A 128 -7.85 -2.23 -3.01
C VAL A 128 -6.98 -2.73 -4.16
N ILE A 129 -6.60 -1.80 -5.04
CA ILE A 129 -5.69 -2.04 -6.16
C ILE A 129 -4.37 -1.33 -5.85
N THR A 130 -3.28 -2.05 -5.85
CA THR A 130 -1.94 -1.50 -5.73
C THR A 130 -1.05 -2.01 -6.85
N SER A 131 0.19 -1.55 -6.93
CA SER A 131 1.13 -1.98 -7.95
C SER A 131 2.56 -2.10 -7.41
N VAL A 132 3.41 -2.72 -8.22
CA VAL A 132 4.86 -2.54 -8.15
C VAL A 132 5.23 -1.14 -8.68
N ASP A 133 6.42 -0.62 -8.30
CA ASP A 133 6.95 0.57 -8.98
C ASP A 133 7.39 0.22 -10.41
N ARG A 134 6.98 1.04 -11.38
CA ARG A 134 7.25 0.89 -12.81
C ARG A 134 7.92 2.15 -13.37
N ASP A 135 9.05 2.53 -12.80
CA ASP A 135 9.82 3.69 -13.26
C ASP A 135 10.35 3.54 -14.70
N ASP A 136 10.34 2.31 -15.21
CA ASP A 136 10.66 1.94 -16.60
C ASP A 136 9.62 2.40 -17.61
N LEU A 137 8.36 2.59 -17.20
CA LEU A 137 7.28 3.06 -18.08
C LEU A 137 7.27 4.58 -18.16
N LEU A 138 6.89 5.12 -19.31
CA LEU A 138 6.85 6.58 -19.58
C LEU A 138 5.93 7.32 -18.61
N ASP A 139 4.82 6.72 -18.21
CA ASP A 139 3.81 7.26 -17.30
C ASP A 139 3.84 6.64 -15.90
N GLY A 140 4.85 5.80 -15.61
CA GLY A 140 4.93 5.10 -14.33
C GLY A 140 3.82 4.09 -14.06
N GLY A 141 3.06 3.69 -15.11
CA GLY A 141 1.91 2.78 -15.03
C GLY A 141 0.56 3.45 -14.76
N ALA A 142 0.49 4.79 -14.84
CA ALA A 142 -0.73 5.54 -14.54
C ALA A 142 -1.91 5.13 -15.43
N ARG A 143 -1.68 4.95 -16.75
CA ARG A 143 -2.72 4.50 -17.67
C ARG A 143 -3.25 3.12 -17.31
N HIS A 144 -2.37 2.21 -16.95
CA HIS A 144 -2.77 0.85 -16.54
C HIS A 144 -3.65 0.84 -15.29
N PHE A 145 -3.36 1.71 -14.29
CA PHE A 145 -4.27 1.93 -13.16
C PHE A 145 -5.66 2.39 -13.63
N ALA A 146 -5.73 3.38 -14.52
CA ALA A 146 -6.99 3.90 -15.03
C ALA A 146 -7.78 2.84 -15.81
N GLU A 147 -7.12 1.99 -16.57
CA GLU A 147 -7.72 0.86 -17.29
C GLU A 147 -8.30 -0.17 -16.33
N VAL A 148 -7.58 -0.51 -15.23
CA VAL A 148 -8.07 -1.41 -14.19
C VAL A 148 -9.30 -0.83 -13.47
N VAL A 149 -9.27 0.45 -13.09
CA VAL A 149 -10.43 1.12 -12.47
C VAL A 149 -11.64 1.08 -13.41
N THR A 150 -11.45 1.39 -14.69
CA THR A 150 -12.51 1.36 -15.71
C THR A 150 -13.09 -0.04 -15.89
N ALA A 151 -12.23 -1.06 -15.97
CA ALA A 151 -12.67 -2.45 -16.12
C ALA A 151 -13.47 -2.94 -14.90
N ILE A 152 -13.03 -2.61 -13.67
CA ILE A 152 -13.77 -2.96 -12.45
C ILE A 152 -15.13 -2.25 -12.41
N ARG A 153 -15.20 -0.95 -12.76
CA ARG A 153 -16.48 -0.22 -12.83
C ARG A 153 -17.48 -0.86 -13.79
N ALA A 154 -17.00 -1.39 -14.94
CA ALA A 154 -17.84 -2.08 -15.91
C ALA A 154 -18.31 -3.45 -15.40
N ALA A 155 -17.44 -4.27 -14.80
CA ALA A 155 -17.74 -5.63 -14.40
C ALA A 155 -18.44 -5.73 -13.02
N ALA A 156 -18.19 -4.77 -12.12
CA ALA A 156 -18.69 -4.76 -10.75
C ALA A 156 -19.08 -3.33 -10.31
N PRO A 157 -20.14 -2.73 -10.90
CA PRO A 157 -20.49 -1.31 -10.72
C PRO A 157 -20.82 -0.92 -9.28
N GLY A 158 -21.19 -1.89 -8.42
CA GLY A 158 -21.46 -1.66 -6.99
C GLY A 158 -20.23 -1.71 -6.10
N THR A 159 -19.06 -2.08 -6.65
CA THR A 159 -17.82 -2.19 -5.88
C THR A 159 -17.15 -0.82 -5.77
N THR A 160 -16.80 -0.42 -4.55
CA THR A 160 -15.98 0.76 -4.32
C THR A 160 -14.49 0.42 -4.50
N ILE A 161 -13.72 1.36 -5.07
CA ILE A 161 -12.34 1.12 -5.49
C ILE A 161 -11.40 2.06 -4.74
N GLU A 162 -10.52 1.50 -3.93
CA GLU A 162 -9.34 2.20 -3.40
C GLU A 162 -8.15 1.85 -4.28
N ILE A 163 -7.37 2.85 -4.65
CA ILE A 163 -6.07 2.65 -5.30
C ILE A 163 -4.96 3.03 -4.33
N LEU A 164 -3.90 2.22 -4.25
CA LEU A 164 -2.67 2.54 -3.55
C LEU A 164 -1.55 2.69 -4.58
N THR A 165 -1.23 3.93 -4.92
CA THR A 165 -0.32 4.27 -6.01
C THR A 165 1.13 4.45 -5.57
N PRO A 166 2.13 4.25 -6.48
CA PRO A 166 3.45 4.82 -6.34
C PRO A 166 3.41 6.35 -6.49
N ASP A 167 4.57 7.03 -6.34
CA ASP A 167 4.70 8.47 -6.60
C ASP A 167 4.91 8.81 -8.09
N PHE A 168 4.78 7.82 -8.98
CA PHE A 168 4.99 7.89 -10.43
C PHE A 168 6.32 8.53 -10.86
N LEU A 169 7.31 8.62 -9.96
CA LEU A 169 8.62 9.25 -10.20
C LEU A 169 8.51 10.67 -10.80
N ARG A 170 7.45 11.42 -10.46
CA ARG A 170 7.18 12.79 -10.96
C ARG A 170 7.00 12.86 -12.48
N LYS A 171 6.49 11.81 -13.11
CA LYS A 171 6.18 11.81 -14.54
C LYS A 171 4.99 12.72 -14.80
N ASP A 172 5.17 13.66 -15.71
CA ASP A 172 4.18 14.71 -15.96
C ASP A 172 2.81 14.14 -16.34
N GLY A 173 1.78 14.57 -15.65
CA GLY A 173 0.40 14.19 -15.87
C GLY A 173 0.01 12.77 -15.44
N ALA A 174 0.94 11.96 -14.92
CA ALA A 174 0.65 10.60 -14.50
C ALA A 174 -0.45 10.55 -13.43
N GLU A 175 -0.32 11.37 -12.38
CA GLU A 175 -1.34 11.48 -11.33
C GLU A 175 -2.70 11.92 -11.86
N THR A 176 -2.71 12.82 -12.85
CA THR A 176 -3.95 13.33 -13.47
C THR A 176 -4.75 12.22 -14.13
N VAL A 177 -4.09 11.34 -14.88
CA VAL A 177 -4.72 10.19 -15.55
C VAL A 177 -5.42 9.29 -14.52
N VAL A 178 -4.76 9.05 -13.38
CA VAL A 178 -5.30 8.18 -12.33
C VAL A 178 -6.43 8.87 -11.57
N ILE A 179 -6.31 10.16 -11.24
CA ILE A 179 -7.37 10.92 -10.58
C ILE A 179 -8.63 10.97 -11.45
N ASP A 180 -8.47 11.19 -12.74
CA ASP A 180 -9.57 11.28 -13.71
C ASP A 180 -10.29 9.94 -13.93
N SER A 181 -9.68 8.81 -13.60
CA SER A 181 -10.36 7.50 -13.58
C SER A 181 -11.38 7.35 -12.44
N LYS A 182 -11.42 8.32 -11.50
CA LYS A 182 -12.40 8.40 -10.42
C LYS A 182 -12.43 7.19 -9.48
N PRO A 183 -11.31 6.78 -8.88
CA PRO A 183 -11.36 5.84 -7.77
C PRO A 183 -12.15 6.46 -6.59
N ASP A 184 -12.71 5.63 -5.70
CA ASP A 184 -13.40 6.14 -4.51
C ASP A 184 -12.43 6.67 -3.45
N VAL A 185 -11.24 6.07 -3.35
CA VAL A 185 -10.16 6.51 -2.46
C VAL A 185 -8.84 6.52 -3.22
N PHE A 186 -8.15 7.66 -3.19
CA PHE A 186 -6.78 7.79 -3.68
C PHE A 186 -5.82 7.65 -2.49
N ASN A 187 -5.08 6.56 -2.43
CA ASN A 187 -4.12 6.26 -1.38
C ASN A 187 -2.68 6.34 -1.91
N HIS A 188 -1.82 7.02 -1.17
CA HIS A 188 -0.38 7.00 -1.35
C HIS A 188 0.30 7.07 0.02
N ASN A 189 1.02 6.02 0.39
CA ASN A 189 1.67 5.95 1.70
C ASN A 189 2.94 6.80 1.76
N LEU A 190 3.12 7.56 2.82
CA LEU A 190 4.41 8.20 3.15
C LEU A 190 5.40 7.19 3.73
N GLU A 191 4.93 6.12 4.36
CA GLU A 191 5.65 4.98 4.92
C GLU A 191 6.49 5.31 6.15
N THR A 192 7.22 6.43 6.18
CA THR A 192 8.08 6.83 7.30
C THR A 192 8.28 8.35 7.36
N VAL A 193 9.00 8.82 8.39
CA VAL A 193 9.31 10.24 8.61
C VAL A 193 10.45 10.73 7.69
N PRO A 194 10.55 12.04 7.39
CA PRO A 194 11.51 12.61 6.43
C PRO A 194 12.95 12.16 6.65
N ARG A 195 13.43 12.18 7.90
CA ARG A 195 14.82 11.81 8.27
C ARG A 195 15.17 10.37 7.86
N LEU A 196 14.19 9.47 7.84
CA LEU A 196 14.40 8.06 7.53
C LEU A 196 14.23 7.71 6.05
N TYR A 197 13.79 8.65 5.20
CA TYR A 197 13.45 8.37 3.80
C TYR A 197 14.59 7.73 3.02
N LEU A 198 15.80 8.28 3.10
CA LEU A 198 16.95 7.74 2.35
C LEU A 198 17.32 6.31 2.78
N LYS A 199 17.13 5.98 4.06
CA LYS A 199 17.41 4.64 4.61
C LYS A 199 16.29 3.64 4.25
N ILE A 200 15.04 4.08 4.29
CA ILE A 200 13.85 3.19 4.22
C ILE A 200 13.24 3.17 2.81
N ARG A 201 13.19 4.30 2.13
CA ARG A 201 12.58 4.51 0.79
C ARG A 201 13.52 5.26 -0.16
N PRO A 202 14.71 4.74 -0.49
CA PRO A 202 15.75 5.49 -1.20
C PRO A 202 15.31 6.01 -2.58
N GLY A 203 14.38 5.32 -3.26
CA GLY A 203 13.82 5.73 -4.55
C GLY A 203 12.76 6.82 -4.50
N ALA A 204 12.24 7.16 -3.33
CA ALA A 204 11.18 8.15 -3.15
C ALA A 204 11.68 9.45 -2.51
N ARG A 205 10.83 10.47 -2.51
CA ARG A 205 11.08 11.76 -1.85
C ARG A 205 9.85 12.17 -1.06
N TYR A 206 10.04 12.50 0.22
CA TYR A 206 8.97 12.84 1.16
C TYR A 206 8.02 13.93 0.63
N TYR A 207 8.58 15.06 0.24
CA TYR A 207 7.77 16.19 -0.26
C TYR A 207 7.09 15.92 -1.61
N ASN A 208 7.62 15.01 -2.42
CA ASN A 208 6.93 14.61 -3.65
C ASN A 208 5.71 13.74 -3.35
N SER A 209 5.80 12.85 -2.36
CA SER A 209 4.67 12.07 -1.88
C SER A 209 3.56 12.96 -1.31
N LEU A 210 3.91 13.97 -0.51
CA LEU A 210 2.95 14.97 -0.03
C LEU A 210 2.31 15.76 -1.16
N ARG A 211 3.13 16.23 -2.11
CA ARG A 211 2.65 16.99 -3.28
C ARG A 211 1.71 16.17 -4.14
N LEU A 212 1.94 14.86 -4.28
CA LEU A 212 1.01 13.98 -4.98
C LEU A 212 -0.39 14.02 -4.35
N LEU A 213 -0.47 13.86 -3.02
CA LEU A 213 -1.74 13.92 -2.29
C LEU A 213 -2.42 15.30 -2.35
N ASP A 214 -1.63 16.37 -2.24
CA ASP A 214 -2.11 17.74 -2.39
C ASP A 214 -2.70 18.00 -3.79
N ARG A 215 -2.03 17.53 -4.86
CA ARG A 215 -2.53 17.65 -6.25
C ARG A 215 -3.83 16.90 -6.47
N VAL A 216 -4.05 15.75 -5.79
CA VAL A 216 -5.34 15.06 -5.82
C VAL A 216 -6.44 16.00 -5.32
N LYS A 217 -6.23 16.67 -4.19
CA LYS A 217 -7.19 17.61 -3.61
C LYS A 217 -7.38 18.88 -4.43
N GLN A 218 -6.33 19.38 -5.06
CA GLN A 218 -6.42 20.53 -5.98
C GLN A 218 -7.25 20.19 -7.21
N ARG A 219 -7.11 18.97 -7.77
CA ARG A 219 -7.86 18.54 -8.95
C ARG A 219 -9.30 18.17 -8.64
N ASP A 220 -9.51 17.45 -7.55
CA ASP A 220 -10.84 17.03 -7.08
C ASP A 220 -10.92 17.13 -5.55
N PRO A 221 -11.41 18.24 -5.00
CA PRO A 221 -11.54 18.42 -3.54
C PRO A 221 -12.46 17.39 -2.87
N SER A 222 -13.37 16.77 -3.64
CA SER A 222 -14.30 15.75 -3.14
C SER A 222 -13.65 14.37 -3.02
N GLN A 223 -12.56 14.11 -3.76
CA GLN A 223 -11.84 12.84 -3.74
C GLN A 223 -11.35 12.52 -2.33
N PHE A 224 -11.67 11.33 -1.82
CA PHE A 224 -11.08 10.86 -0.57
C PHE A 224 -9.60 10.55 -0.77
N THR A 225 -8.77 11.07 0.12
CA THR A 225 -7.33 10.83 0.14
C THR A 225 -6.93 10.07 1.40
N LYS A 226 -6.00 9.12 1.24
CA LYS A 226 -5.51 8.27 2.31
C LYS A 226 -3.99 8.20 2.27
N SER A 227 -3.38 8.07 3.45
CA SER A 227 -1.94 7.82 3.56
C SER A 227 -1.64 6.94 4.78
N GLY A 228 -0.45 6.37 4.82
CA GLY A 228 -0.04 5.48 5.89
C GLY A 228 1.40 5.69 6.33
N LEU A 229 1.63 5.37 7.61
CA LEU A 229 2.93 5.32 8.25
C LEU A 229 3.16 3.97 8.90
N MET A 230 4.41 3.52 8.82
CA MET A 230 4.95 2.47 9.67
C MET A 230 5.74 3.10 10.81
N VAL A 231 5.56 2.59 12.04
CA VAL A 231 6.31 3.00 13.22
C VAL A 231 7.15 1.85 13.75
N GLY A 232 8.21 2.19 14.52
CA GLY A 232 9.20 1.24 15.02
C GLY A 232 10.45 1.13 14.14
N LEU A 233 10.68 2.10 13.24
CA LEU A 233 11.86 2.22 12.37
C LEU A 233 12.93 3.18 12.93
N GLY A 234 12.70 3.76 14.12
CA GLY A 234 13.61 4.72 14.78
C GLY A 234 13.15 6.17 14.67
N GLU A 235 11.91 6.40 14.28
CA GLU A 235 11.24 7.71 14.36
C GLU A 235 10.97 8.12 15.80
N THR A 236 10.91 9.43 16.08
CA THR A 236 10.41 9.95 17.35
C THR A 236 8.91 10.23 17.28
N LYS A 237 8.28 10.40 18.44
CA LYS A 237 6.85 10.75 18.52
C LYS A 237 6.58 12.11 17.86
N GLU A 238 7.47 13.07 18.05
CA GLU A 238 7.39 14.42 17.50
C GLU A 238 7.47 14.38 15.97
N GLU A 239 8.35 13.54 15.41
CA GLU A 239 8.45 13.35 13.95
C GLU A 239 7.15 12.76 13.39
N VAL A 240 6.53 11.79 14.06
CA VAL A 240 5.23 11.23 13.65
C VAL A 240 4.13 12.29 13.70
N MET A 241 4.09 13.11 14.76
CA MET A 241 3.12 14.22 14.88
C MET A 241 3.30 15.27 13.78
N GLN A 242 4.56 15.60 13.41
CA GLN A 242 4.85 16.51 12.31
C GLN A 242 4.36 15.94 10.97
N VAL A 243 4.57 14.64 10.71
CA VAL A 243 4.05 13.99 9.50
C VAL A 243 2.52 14.03 9.45
N MET A 244 1.83 13.90 10.58
CA MET A 244 0.38 14.09 10.64
C MET A 244 -0.03 15.52 10.24
N ASP A 245 0.71 16.55 10.68
CA ASP A 245 0.45 17.95 10.30
C ASP A 245 0.68 18.17 8.80
N ASP A 246 1.78 17.61 8.27
CA ASP A 246 2.10 17.68 6.85
C ASP A 246 1.01 16.99 5.99
N MET A 247 0.55 15.81 6.41
CA MET A 247 -0.56 15.11 5.74
C MET A 247 -1.85 15.93 5.78
N ARG A 248 -2.18 16.55 6.91
CA ARG A 248 -3.37 17.41 7.02
C ARG A 248 -3.26 18.63 6.11
N SER A 249 -2.07 19.24 6.02
CA SER A 249 -1.79 20.34 5.10
C SER A 249 -1.95 19.95 3.64
N ALA A 250 -1.64 18.70 3.29
CA ALA A 250 -1.88 18.11 1.96
C ALA A 250 -3.33 17.61 1.77
N GLY A 251 -4.24 17.85 2.70
CA GLY A 251 -5.65 17.50 2.60
C GLY A 251 -5.96 16.01 2.80
N VAL A 252 -5.08 15.22 3.43
CA VAL A 252 -5.33 13.80 3.68
C VAL A 252 -6.50 13.60 4.63
N ASP A 253 -7.50 12.83 4.22
CA ASP A 253 -8.71 12.54 4.99
C ASP A 253 -8.54 11.38 5.96
N PHE A 254 -7.81 10.34 5.57
CA PHE A 254 -7.66 9.10 6.33
C PHE A 254 -6.18 8.76 6.53
N ILE A 255 -5.79 8.49 7.78
CA ILE A 255 -4.45 8.03 8.14
C ILE A 255 -4.46 6.63 8.72
N THR A 256 -3.51 5.78 8.28
CA THR A 256 -3.23 4.47 8.86
C THR A 256 -1.85 4.48 9.52
N ILE A 257 -1.74 3.93 10.74
CA ILE A 257 -0.47 3.81 11.47
C ILE A 257 -0.33 2.38 11.97
N GLY A 258 0.72 1.68 11.53
CA GLY A 258 0.97 0.29 11.90
C GLY A 258 2.40 0.01 12.32
N GLN A 259 2.61 -1.04 13.11
CA GLN A 259 3.95 -1.47 13.47
C GLN A 259 4.69 -2.03 12.26
N TYR A 260 5.90 -1.55 12.00
CA TYR A 260 6.79 -2.18 11.04
C TYR A 260 7.18 -3.58 11.49
N LEU A 261 7.06 -4.56 10.60
CA LEU A 261 7.49 -5.93 10.81
C LEU A 261 8.34 -6.37 9.60
N PRO A 262 9.62 -6.72 9.82
CA PRO A 262 10.51 -7.09 8.73
C PRO A 262 10.12 -8.46 8.16
N PRO A 263 9.93 -8.59 6.84
CA PRO A 263 9.63 -9.88 6.22
C PRO A 263 10.78 -10.89 6.33
N THR A 264 12.02 -10.41 6.29
CA THR A 264 13.24 -11.24 6.48
C THR A 264 14.33 -10.43 7.18
N ARG A 265 15.43 -11.10 7.59
CA ARG A 265 16.59 -10.43 8.18
C ARG A 265 17.32 -9.47 7.23
N LYS A 266 17.07 -9.52 5.93
CA LYS A 266 17.65 -8.63 4.91
C LYS A 266 16.90 -7.29 4.76
N HIS A 267 15.84 -7.07 5.52
CA HIS A 267 15.07 -5.82 5.53
C HIS A 267 15.56 -4.85 6.62
N ALA A 268 15.00 -3.66 6.67
CA ALA A 268 15.27 -2.72 7.73
C ALA A 268 15.05 -3.35 9.11
N ALA A 269 15.88 -2.99 10.08
CA ALA A 269 15.70 -3.48 11.45
C ALA A 269 14.46 -2.88 12.09
N VAL A 270 13.82 -3.64 13.00
CA VAL A 270 12.91 -3.07 13.97
C VAL A 270 13.74 -2.44 15.08
N GLU A 271 13.61 -1.15 15.27
CA GLU A 271 14.30 -0.43 16.35
C GLU A 271 13.56 -0.60 17.68
N ARG A 272 12.23 -0.64 17.65
CA ARG A 272 11.39 -0.96 18.80
C ARG A 272 10.01 -1.47 18.41
N PHE A 273 9.32 -2.13 19.31
CA PHE A 273 7.89 -2.40 19.19
C PHE A 273 7.13 -1.31 19.95
N VAL A 274 6.28 -0.59 19.21
CA VAL A 274 5.39 0.45 19.75
C VAL A 274 4.24 -0.23 20.49
N THR A 275 3.90 0.25 21.66
CA THR A 275 2.89 -0.40 22.52
C THR A 275 1.46 -0.08 22.04
N PRO A 276 0.46 -0.91 22.38
CA PRO A 276 -0.95 -0.61 22.06
C PRO A 276 -1.41 0.76 22.61
N GLU A 277 -0.93 1.16 23.79
CA GLU A 277 -1.25 2.45 24.42
C GLU A 277 -0.68 3.63 23.61
N GLU A 278 0.54 3.47 23.05
CA GLU A 278 1.12 4.48 22.17
C GLU A 278 0.31 4.60 20.86
N PHE A 279 -0.20 3.48 20.30
CA PHE A 279 -1.10 3.52 19.13
C PHE A 279 -2.41 4.23 19.45
N GLN A 280 -3.00 4.02 20.64
CA GLN A 280 -4.18 4.76 21.08
C GLN A 280 -3.89 6.26 21.18
N ALA A 281 -2.70 6.63 21.70
CA ALA A 281 -2.28 8.03 21.74
C ALA A 281 -2.12 8.62 20.33
N TYR A 282 -1.53 7.90 19.37
CA TYR A 282 -1.46 8.34 17.97
C TYR A 282 -2.85 8.52 17.35
N GLU A 283 -3.77 7.60 17.62
CA GLU A 283 -5.16 7.72 17.16
C GLU A 283 -5.83 8.98 17.70
N ALA A 284 -5.73 9.23 19.01
CA ALA A 284 -6.31 10.42 19.64
C ALA A 284 -5.73 11.73 19.07
N ILE A 285 -4.40 11.78 18.88
CA ILE A 285 -3.72 12.94 18.29
C ILE A 285 -4.17 13.16 16.84
N ALA A 286 -4.22 12.10 16.02
CA ALA A 286 -4.66 12.23 14.63
C ALA A 286 -6.10 12.70 14.52
N ARG A 287 -7.00 12.20 15.37
CA ARG A 287 -8.40 12.69 15.44
C ARG A 287 -8.46 14.17 15.84
N ALA A 288 -7.67 14.60 16.83
CA ALA A 288 -7.59 15.99 17.24
C ALA A 288 -7.05 16.92 16.13
N LYS A 289 -6.16 16.41 15.26
CA LYS A 289 -5.66 17.12 14.07
C LYS A 289 -6.67 17.17 12.91
N GLY A 290 -7.84 16.56 13.05
CA GLY A 290 -8.94 16.65 12.08
C GLY A 290 -8.91 15.63 10.93
N PHE A 291 -8.24 14.50 11.10
CA PHE A 291 -8.44 13.37 10.17
C PHE A 291 -9.87 12.86 10.31
N LEU A 292 -10.55 12.64 9.18
CA LEU A 292 -11.93 12.11 9.17
C LEU A 292 -11.97 10.66 9.63
N MET A 293 -10.93 9.89 9.30
CA MET A 293 -10.77 8.50 9.71
C MET A 293 -9.32 8.25 10.16
N VAL A 294 -9.18 7.47 11.22
CA VAL A 294 -7.89 7.04 11.77
C VAL A 294 -7.95 5.55 12.06
N SER A 295 -6.97 4.79 11.59
CA SER A 295 -6.75 3.40 11.97
C SER A 295 -5.31 3.27 12.49
N ALA A 296 -5.16 3.07 13.79
CA ALA A 296 -3.85 3.01 14.45
C ALA A 296 -3.81 1.81 15.41
N SER A 297 -3.06 0.77 15.04
CA SER A 297 -2.84 -0.39 15.89
C SER A 297 -1.58 -1.16 15.44
N PRO A 298 -1.03 -2.06 16.29
CA PRO A 298 0.14 -2.83 15.93
C PRO A 298 0.01 -3.63 14.62
N LEU A 299 -1.19 -4.11 14.30
CA LEU A 299 -1.46 -4.91 13.11
C LEU A 299 -2.11 -4.13 11.96
N THR A 300 -2.37 -2.82 12.13
CA THR A 300 -2.89 -1.98 11.04
C THR A 300 -1.97 -2.05 9.81
N ARG A 301 -2.58 -2.19 8.65
CA ARG A 301 -1.97 -2.09 7.31
C ARG A 301 -2.85 -1.22 6.43
N SER A 302 -2.30 -0.63 5.36
CA SER A 302 -3.05 0.29 4.48
C SER A 302 -4.38 -0.28 3.99
N SER A 303 -4.45 -1.57 3.71
CA SER A 303 -5.63 -2.24 3.16
C SER A 303 -6.37 -3.13 4.18
N HIS A 304 -5.93 -3.16 5.45
CA HIS A 304 -6.60 -3.93 6.50
C HIS A 304 -7.93 -3.27 6.85
N HIS A 305 -9.04 -4.01 6.76
CA HIS A 305 -10.41 -3.52 6.96
C HIS A 305 -10.82 -2.33 6.07
N ALA A 306 -10.19 -2.16 4.90
CA ALA A 306 -10.39 -0.99 4.03
C ALA A 306 -11.87 -0.72 3.68
N GLY A 307 -12.69 -1.77 3.48
CA GLY A 307 -14.11 -1.63 3.19
C GLY A 307 -14.93 -1.05 4.34
N ASP A 308 -14.70 -1.53 5.56
CA ASP A 308 -15.39 -1.04 6.77
C ASP A 308 -14.94 0.39 7.09
N ASP A 309 -13.65 0.67 6.94
CA ASP A 309 -13.07 1.99 7.15
C ASP A 309 -13.58 3.00 6.12
N PHE A 310 -13.76 2.58 4.87
CA PHE A 310 -14.35 3.45 3.84
C PHE A 310 -15.82 3.80 4.14
N ALA A 311 -16.62 2.85 4.63
CA ALA A 311 -17.99 3.14 5.04
C ALA A 311 -18.04 4.19 6.17
N LYS A 312 -17.17 4.06 7.18
CA LYS A 312 -17.02 5.05 8.26
C LYS A 312 -16.54 6.41 7.75
N LEU A 313 -15.56 6.42 6.82
CA LEU A 313 -15.03 7.64 6.21
C LEU A 313 -16.12 8.42 5.46
N ARG A 314 -16.96 7.73 4.68
CA ARG A 314 -18.12 8.34 3.99
C ARG A 314 -19.11 8.95 4.98
N ALA A 315 -19.46 8.19 6.02
CA ALA A 315 -20.37 8.69 7.05
C ALA A 315 -19.82 9.92 7.78
N ALA A 316 -18.51 9.93 8.10
CA ALA A 316 -17.85 11.08 8.72
C ALA A 316 -17.88 12.33 7.82
N ARG A 317 -17.67 12.18 6.50
CA ARG A 317 -17.75 13.29 5.54
C ARG A 317 -19.19 13.84 5.48
N GLN A 318 -20.20 12.97 5.35
CA GLN A 318 -21.60 13.39 5.32
C GLN A 318 -22.01 14.16 6.59
N ALA A 319 -21.58 13.67 7.77
CA ALA A 319 -21.84 14.36 9.02
C ALA A 319 -21.15 15.74 9.10
N LEU A 320 -19.94 15.88 8.53
CA LEU A 320 -19.24 17.18 8.47
C LEU A 320 -19.94 18.18 7.55
N ASP A 321 -20.37 17.71 6.36
CA ASP A 321 -21.05 18.54 5.37
C ASP A 321 -22.41 19.01 5.88
N SER A 322 -23.16 18.14 6.58
CA SER A 322 -24.44 18.51 7.22
C SER A 322 -24.34 19.53 8.35
N ARG A 323 -23.14 19.69 8.96
CA ARG A 323 -22.90 20.70 10.00
C ARG A 323 -22.51 22.06 9.43
N LYS A 324 -22.10 22.11 8.16
CA LYS A 324 -21.70 23.32 7.45
C LYS A 324 -22.85 23.97 6.66
N ALA A 325 -23.87 23.16 6.35
CA ALA A 325 -25.12 23.60 5.71
C ALA A 325 -26.11 24.12 6.75
#